data_c494a95c99d7d7c372a0b6d8509fb915
#
_entry.id   c494a95c99d7d7c372a0b6d8509fb915
#
_cell.length_a   1.000
_cell.length_b   1.000
_cell.length_c   1.000
_cell.angle_alpha   90.00
_cell.angle_beta   90.00
_cell.angle_gamma   90.00
#
_symmetry.space_group_name_H-M   'P 1'
#
loop_
_entity.id
_entity.type
_entity.pdbx_description
1 polymer ?
#
loop_
_entity_poly.entity_id
_entity_poly.type
_entity_poly.pdbx_seq_one_letter_code
_entity_poly.pdbx_strand_id
1 'polypeptide(L)'
;MNYTCPVNIPLGDYAQLLGKYLRPLRGRVALLVLLIFAGIAFDLANPQIVRRFIDAVSAGNATPQNLYALAGLFVLFAVLKQIMAVSATSVSETVGWMATNALRADLALHLLKLDRPFHTRTSPGIL
;
A
#
# COMPACT_ATOMS: atom_id res chain seq x y z
N MET A 1 41.96 1.41 -5.58
CA MET A 1 41.23 1.36 -6.86
C MET A 1 39.75 1.59 -6.52
N ASN A 2 39.31 2.82 -6.72
CA ASN A 2 37.91 3.20 -6.43
C ASN A 2 37.00 2.74 -7.58
N TYR A 3 36.29 1.64 -7.39
CA TYR A 3 35.26 1.21 -8.29
C TYR A 3 33.93 1.90 -7.92
N THR A 4 33.82 3.21 -8.15
CA THR A 4 32.54 3.88 -8.24
C THR A 4 31.96 3.59 -9.62
N CYS A 5 31.33 2.42 -9.80
CA CYS A 5 30.40 2.25 -10.90
C CYS A 5 29.17 3.13 -10.60
N PRO A 6 28.89 4.16 -11.37
CA PRO A 6 27.60 4.84 -11.30
C PRO A 6 26.55 3.84 -11.80
N VAL A 7 25.84 3.20 -10.88
CA VAL A 7 24.68 2.37 -11.21
C VAL A 7 23.57 3.31 -11.67
N ASN A 8 23.67 3.75 -12.91
CA ASN A 8 22.59 4.50 -13.54
C ASN A 8 21.57 3.49 -14.06
N ILE A 9 20.70 3.02 -13.15
CA ILE A 9 19.61 2.11 -13.52
C ILE A 9 18.47 3.00 -14.06
N PRO A 10 18.12 2.90 -15.34
CA PRO A 10 17.03 3.70 -15.90
C PRO A 10 15.72 3.32 -15.22
N LEU A 11 14.88 4.30 -14.92
CA LEU A 11 13.57 4.13 -14.26
C LEU A 11 12.68 3.09 -14.97
N GLY A 12 12.89 2.89 -16.28
CA GLY A 12 12.22 1.86 -17.07
C GLY A 12 12.50 0.43 -16.60
N ASP A 13 13.73 0.15 -16.18
CA ASP A 13 14.11 -1.19 -15.72
C ASP A 13 13.49 -1.51 -14.35
N TYR A 14 13.35 -0.51 -13.48
CA TYR A 14 12.59 -0.65 -12.24
C TYR A 14 11.12 -0.93 -12.49
N ALA A 15 10.50 -0.23 -13.45
CA ALA A 15 9.11 -0.45 -13.80
C ALA A 15 8.89 -1.86 -14.39
N GLN A 16 9.83 -2.36 -15.20
CA GLN A 16 9.77 -3.71 -15.74
C GLN A 16 9.96 -4.78 -14.66
N LEU A 17 10.91 -4.58 -13.73
CA LEU A 17 11.11 -5.46 -12.59
C LEU A 17 9.86 -5.50 -11.70
N LEU A 18 9.34 -4.34 -11.31
CA LEU A 18 8.08 -4.29 -10.56
C LEU A 18 6.95 -4.99 -11.31
N GLY A 19 6.80 -4.70 -12.61
CA GLY A 19 5.79 -5.34 -13.45
C GLY A 19 5.90 -6.87 -13.46
N LYS A 20 7.11 -7.41 -13.54
CA LYS A 20 7.37 -8.86 -13.53
C LYS A 20 6.87 -9.51 -12.23
N TYR A 21 7.14 -8.90 -11.08
CA TYR A 21 6.80 -9.47 -9.77
C TYR A 21 5.37 -9.14 -9.31
N LEU A 22 4.81 -8.01 -9.75
CA LEU A 22 3.42 -7.66 -9.44
C LEU A 22 2.41 -8.31 -10.42
N ARG A 23 2.83 -8.70 -11.62
CA ARG A 23 1.94 -9.30 -12.63
C ARG A 23 1.17 -10.54 -12.13
N PRO A 24 1.75 -11.49 -11.38
CA PRO A 24 1.01 -12.61 -10.81
C PRO A 24 0.04 -12.20 -9.70
N LEU A 25 0.22 -11.01 -9.10
CA LEU A 25 -0.57 -10.50 -7.98
C LEU A 25 -1.58 -9.41 -8.40
N ARG A 26 -1.89 -9.28 -9.70
CA ARG A 26 -2.74 -8.20 -10.26
C ARG A 26 -4.08 -8.05 -9.53
N GLY A 27 -4.73 -9.16 -9.16
CA GLY A 27 -5.99 -9.12 -8.43
C GLY A 27 -5.85 -8.46 -7.04
N ARG A 28 -4.78 -8.78 -6.31
CA ARG A 28 -4.49 -8.19 -5.00
C ARG A 28 -4.08 -6.72 -5.11
N VAL A 29 -3.30 -6.38 -6.13
CA VAL A 29 -2.91 -5.00 -6.43
C VAL A 29 -4.13 -4.18 -6.82
N ALA A 30 -5.02 -4.69 -7.66
CA ALA A 30 -6.26 -4.04 -8.02
C ALA A 30 -7.18 -3.83 -6.80
N LEU A 31 -7.29 -4.84 -5.94
CA LEU A 31 -8.02 -4.74 -4.68
C LEU A 31 -7.43 -3.66 -3.76
N LEU A 32 -6.09 -3.61 -3.65
CA LEU A 32 -5.39 -2.60 -2.85
C LEU A 32 -5.68 -1.18 -3.38
N VAL A 33 -5.58 -0.98 -4.69
CA VAL A 33 -5.89 0.30 -5.34
C VAL A 33 -7.34 0.71 -5.06
N LEU A 34 -8.29 -0.23 -5.19
CA LEU A 34 -9.70 0.02 -4.92
C LEU A 34 -9.92 0.40 -3.45
N LEU A 35 -9.30 -0.31 -2.50
CA LEU A 35 -9.38 -0.01 -1.07
C LEU A 35 -8.81 1.38 -0.74
N ILE A 36 -7.70 1.77 -1.37
CA ILE A 36 -7.10 3.10 -1.19
C ILE A 36 -8.06 4.19 -1.70
N PHE A 37 -8.59 4.05 -2.92
CA PHE A 37 -9.53 5.03 -3.46
C PHE A 37 -10.81 5.13 -2.64
N ALA A 38 -11.34 4.00 -2.18
CA ALA A 38 -12.48 3.98 -1.28
C ALA A 38 -12.16 4.69 0.05
N GLY A 39 -10.99 4.45 0.63
CA GLY A 39 -10.52 5.15 1.84
C GLY A 39 -10.47 6.66 1.65
N ILE A 40 -9.91 7.14 0.53
CA ILE A 40 -9.89 8.57 0.19
C ILE A 40 -11.31 9.14 0.06
N ALA A 41 -12.24 8.41 -0.58
CA ALA A 41 -13.62 8.82 -0.69
C ALA A 41 -14.30 8.98 0.68
N PHE A 42 -14.04 8.05 1.62
CA PHE A 42 -14.51 8.17 3.00
C PHE A 42 -13.88 9.36 3.73
N ASP A 43 -12.60 9.66 3.50
CA ASP A 43 -11.93 10.83 4.08
C ASP A 43 -12.55 12.15 3.60
N LEU A 44 -12.94 12.23 2.34
CA LEU A 44 -13.63 13.39 1.78
C LEU A 44 -15.09 13.50 2.24
N ALA A 45 -15.76 12.37 2.50
CA ALA A 45 -17.14 12.34 2.98
C ALA A 45 -17.26 12.76 4.45
N ASN A 46 -16.26 12.44 5.29
CA ASN A 46 -16.29 12.68 6.72
C ASN A 46 -16.52 14.16 7.09
N PRO A 47 -15.80 15.16 6.55
CA PRO A 47 -16.04 16.57 6.85
C PRO A 47 -17.41 17.05 6.39
N GLN A 48 -18.02 16.44 5.38
CA GLN A 48 -19.36 16.79 4.93
C GLN A 48 -20.44 16.37 5.95
N ILE A 49 -20.25 15.23 6.62
CA ILE A 49 -21.15 14.76 7.68
C ILE A 49 -21.06 15.70 8.88
N VAL A 50 -19.83 16.06 9.30
CA VAL A 50 -19.59 17.00 10.41
C VAL A 50 -20.21 18.37 10.10
N ARG A 51 -20.04 18.86 8.88
CA ARG A 51 -20.66 20.12 8.44
C ARG A 51 -22.16 20.11 8.57
N ARG A 52 -22.82 19.06 8.07
CA ARG A 52 -24.28 18.89 8.18
C ARG A 52 -24.75 18.85 9.63
N PHE A 53 -23.96 18.20 10.50
CA PHE A 53 -24.26 18.18 11.93
C PHE A 53 -24.22 19.59 12.54
N ILE A 54 -23.15 20.36 12.25
CA ILE A 54 -23.00 21.73 12.74
C ILE A 54 -24.13 22.63 12.19
N ASP A 55 -24.43 22.52 10.90
CA ASP A 55 -25.49 23.30 10.25
C ASP A 55 -26.87 23.01 10.87
N ALA A 56 -27.17 21.74 11.16
CA ALA A 56 -28.42 21.34 11.79
C ALA A 56 -28.58 21.89 13.23
N VAL A 57 -27.48 21.89 13.99
CA VAL A 57 -27.46 22.44 15.35
C VAL A 57 -27.59 23.96 15.33
N SER A 58 -26.85 24.63 14.43
CA SER A 58 -26.82 26.10 14.33
C SER A 58 -28.11 26.70 13.82
N ALA A 59 -28.85 25.98 12.96
CA ALA A 59 -30.13 26.41 12.42
C ALA A 59 -31.31 26.27 13.41
N GLY A 60 -31.08 25.73 14.61
CA GLY A 60 -32.13 25.53 15.62
C GLY A 60 -33.18 24.45 15.26
N ASN A 61 -33.02 23.76 14.14
CA ASN A 61 -33.90 22.69 13.65
C ASN A 61 -33.45 21.29 14.12
N ALA A 62 -32.62 21.24 15.13
CA ALA A 62 -32.05 20.00 15.67
C ALA A 62 -33.12 19.27 16.52
N THR A 63 -33.93 18.42 15.89
CA THR A 63 -34.69 17.43 16.65
C THR A 63 -33.71 16.37 17.22
N PRO A 64 -33.93 15.90 18.45
CA PRO A 64 -33.08 14.88 19.05
C PRO A 64 -32.87 13.65 18.15
N GLN A 65 -33.90 13.26 17.42
CA GLN A 65 -33.87 12.13 16.49
C GLN A 65 -32.91 12.35 15.32
N ASN A 66 -32.85 13.55 14.75
CA ASN A 66 -31.93 13.89 13.66
C ASN A 66 -30.48 13.91 14.15
N LEU A 67 -30.23 14.37 15.37
CA LEU A 67 -28.89 14.37 15.99
C LEU A 67 -28.39 12.94 16.22
N TYR A 68 -29.24 12.06 16.76
CA TYR A 68 -28.87 10.64 16.95
C TYR A 68 -28.63 9.93 15.62
N ALA A 69 -29.43 10.23 14.58
CA ALA A 69 -29.23 9.64 13.25
C ALA A 69 -27.89 10.08 12.62
N LEU A 70 -27.54 11.37 12.71
CA LEU A 70 -26.27 11.90 12.20
C LEU A 70 -25.07 11.36 12.99
N ALA A 71 -25.20 11.26 14.33
CA ALA A 71 -24.15 10.67 15.17
C ALA A 71 -23.96 9.18 14.85
N GLY A 72 -25.05 8.42 14.68
CA GLY A 72 -25.00 7.02 14.27
C GLY A 72 -24.36 6.84 12.90
N LEU A 73 -24.70 7.70 11.94
CA LEU A 73 -24.10 7.69 10.61
C LEU A 73 -22.58 7.97 10.68
N PHE A 74 -22.18 8.93 11.50
CA PHE A 74 -20.76 9.24 11.70
C PHE A 74 -19.98 8.05 12.27
N VAL A 75 -20.52 7.39 13.29
CA VAL A 75 -19.90 6.19 13.89
C VAL A 75 -19.82 5.05 12.88
N LEU A 76 -20.90 4.83 12.12
CA LEU A 76 -20.92 3.80 11.06
C LEU A 76 -19.81 4.05 10.02
N PHE A 77 -19.68 5.29 9.55
CA PHE A 77 -18.62 5.66 8.61
C PHE A 77 -17.22 5.48 9.20
N ALA A 78 -17.02 5.84 10.46
CA ALA A 78 -15.74 5.63 11.15
C ALA A 78 -15.37 4.14 11.24
N VAL A 79 -16.32 3.28 11.57
CA VAL A 79 -16.11 1.82 11.63
C VAL A 79 -15.81 1.25 10.25
N LEU A 80 -16.58 1.62 9.22
CA LEU A 80 -16.34 1.17 7.85
C LEU A 80 -14.95 1.61 7.35
N LYS A 81 -14.58 2.86 7.60
CA LYS A 81 -13.23 3.36 7.28
C LYS A 81 -12.15 2.54 7.96
N GLN A 82 -12.31 2.22 9.24
CA GLN A 82 -11.34 1.44 9.99
C GLN A 82 -11.19 0.02 9.41
N ILE A 83 -12.29 -0.64 9.07
CA ILE A 83 -12.26 -1.96 8.43
C ILE A 83 -11.51 -1.90 7.10
N MET A 84 -11.78 -0.87 6.28
CA MET A 84 -11.10 -0.69 5.00
C MET A 84 -9.60 -0.41 5.17
N ALA A 85 -9.22 0.40 6.16
CA ALA A 85 -7.81 0.69 6.45
C ALA A 85 -7.03 -0.57 6.87
N VAL A 86 -7.59 -1.37 7.78
CA VAL A 86 -6.98 -2.64 8.21
C VAL A 86 -6.88 -3.61 7.03
N SER A 87 -7.92 -3.71 6.20
CA SER A 87 -7.92 -4.57 5.02
C SER A 87 -6.86 -4.13 4.01
N ALA A 88 -6.73 -2.83 3.75
CA ALA A 88 -5.72 -2.28 2.86
C ALA A 88 -4.29 -2.58 3.36
N THR A 89 -4.04 -2.40 4.66
CA THR A 89 -2.75 -2.72 5.29
C THR A 89 -2.41 -4.20 5.12
N SER A 90 -3.33 -5.10 5.45
CA SER A 90 -3.12 -6.55 5.32
C SER A 90 -2.83 -6.98 3.89
N VAL A 91 -3.55 -6.43 2.91
CA VAL A 91 -3.30 -6.72 1.50
C VAL A 91 -1.95 -6.16 1.06
N SER A 92 -1.61 -4.94 1.48
CA SER A 92 -0.32 -4.30 1.18
C SER A 92 0.87 -5.10 1.71
N GLU A 93 0.81 -5.53 2.97
CA GLU A 93 1.84 -6.37 3.58
C GLU A 93 1.99 -7.70 2.83
N THR A 94 0.89 -8.36 2.51
CA THR A 94 0.91 -9.62 1.77
C THR A 94 1.55 -9.46 0.39
N VAL A 95 1.21 -8.40 -0.34
CA VAL A 95 1.82 -8.09 -1.65
C VAL A 95 3.32 -7.81 -1.48
N GLY A 96 3.70 -7.01 -0.48
CA GLY A 96 5.10 -6.70 -0.18
C GLY A 96 5.92 -7.95 0.13
N TRP A 97 5.41 -8.83 1.00
CA TRP A 97 6.07 -10.09 1.35
C TRP A 97 6.25 -11.01 0.14
N MET A 98 5.20 -11.20 -0.66
CA MET A 98 5.27 -12.05 -1.86
C MET A 98 6.24 -11.51 -2.89
N ALA A 99 6.22 -10.21 -3.16
CA ALA A 99 7.13 -9.56 -4.11
C ALA A 99 8.59 -9.66 -3.63
N THR A 100 8.84 -9.41 -2.34
CA THR A 100 10.18 -9.48 -1.75
C THR A 100 10.72 -10.91 -1.75
N ASN A 101 9.90 -11.90 -1.40
CA ASN A 101 10.33 -13.30 -1.42
C ASN A 101 10.62 -13.79 -2.84
N ALA A 102 9.82 -13.40 -3.83
CA ALA A 102 10.07 -13.73 -5.23
C ALA A 102 11.39 -13.11 -5.72
N LEU A 103 11.66 -11.85 -5.35
CA LEU A 103 12.92 -11.18 -5.69
C LEU A 103 14.12 -11.87 -5.03
N ARG A 104 14.02 -12.22 -3.75
CA ARG A 104 15.08 -12.95 -3.03
C ARG A 104 15.37 -14.30 -3.65
N ALA A 105 14.36 -15.04 -4.06
CA ALA A 105 14.51 -16.33 -4.73
C ALA A 105 15.21 -16.18 -6.09
N ASP A 106 14.85 -15.16 -6.87
CA ASP A 106 15.47 -14.89 -8.18
C ASP A 106 16.95 -14.46 -8.02
N LEU A 107 17.24 -13.63 -7.03
CA LEU A 107 18.63 -13.24 -6.68
C LEU A 107 19.47 -14.44 -6.22
N ALA A 108 18.92 -15.29 -5.34
CA ALA A 108 19.60 -16.49 -4.89
C ALA A 108 19.91 -17.45 -6.06
N LEU A 109 18.94 -17.63 -6.95
CA LEU A 109 19.12 -18.45 -8.15
C LEU A 109 20.19 -17.86 -9.08
N HIS A 110 20.22 -16.54 -9.23
CA HIS A 110 21.23 -15.86 -10.03
C HIS A 110 22.61 -16.05 -9.43
N LEU A 111 22.78 -15.87 -8.11
CA LEU A 111 24.04 -16.10 -7.40
C LEU A 111 24.53 -17.55 -7.53
N LEU A 112 23.62 -18.52 -7.46
CA LEU A 112 23.97 -19.95 -7.63
C LEU A 112 24.41 -20.30 -9.05
N LYS A 113 23.95 -19.52 -10.05
CA LYS A 113 24.35 -19.68 -11.45
C LYS A 113 25.67 -18.98 -11.79
N LEU A 114 26.18 -18.11 -10.91
CA LEU A 114 27.49 -17.52 -11.09
C LEU A 114 28.59 -18.56 -10.84
N ASP A 115 29.59 -18.54 -11.72
CA ASP A 115 30.66 -19.56 -11.77
C ASP A 115 31.53 -19.56 -10.49
N ARG A 116 32.08 -20.71 -10.12
CA ARG A 116 32.96 -20.90 -8.94
C ARG A 116 34.03 -19.84 -8.76
N PRO A 117 34.75 -19.36 -9.80
CA PRO A 117 35.78 -18.34 -9.65
C PRO A 117 35.25 -16.99 -9.12
N PHE A 118 33.97 -16.68 -9.26
CA PHE A 118 33.39 -15.48 -8.68
C PHE A 118 33.29 -15.58 -7.15
N HIS A 119 32.89 -16.74 -6.62
CA HIS A 119 32.75 -16.99 -5.18
C HIS A 119 34.08 -17.07 -4.45
N THR A 120 35.18 -17.42 -5.13
CA THR A 120 36.52 -17.46 -4.55
C THR A 120 37.23 -16.10 -4.53
N ARG A 121 36.85 -15.18 -5.42
CA ARG A 121 37.42 -13.83 -5.48
C ARG A 121 36.72 -12.79 -4.61
N THR A 122 35.48 -13.03 -4.25
CA THR A 122 34.69 -12.09 -3.47
C THR A 122 34.37 -12.73 -2.13
N SER A 123 35.17 -12.39 -1.11
CA SER A 123 34.89 -12.83 0.26
C SER A 123 33.55 -12.27 0.74
N PRO A 124 32.66 -13.07 1.39
CA PRO A 124 31.34 -12.62 1.82
C PRO A 124 31.30 -11.50 2.88
N GLY A 125 32.48 -10.96 3.24
CA GLY A 125 32.61 -9.84 4.18
C GLY A 125 32.98 -8.50 3.54
N ILE A 126 32.98 -8.36 2.21
CA ILE A 126 33.40 -7.15 1.47
C ILE A 126 32.20 -6.55 0.66
N LEU A 127 31.00 -7.03 0.89
CA LEU A 127 29.76 -6.44 0.31
C LEU A 127 29.11 -5.46 1.28
#